data_0d35228eb094be95824a6859c2b9cd02
#
_entry.id   0d35228eb094be95824a6859c2b9cd02
#
_cell.length_a   1.000
_cell.length_b   1.000
_cell.length_c   1.000
_cell.angle_alpha   90.00
_cell.angle_beta   90.00
_cell.angle_gamma   90.00
#
_symmetry.space_group_name_H-M   'P 1'
#
loop_
_entity.id
_entity.type
_entity.pdbx_description
1 polymer ?
#
loop_
_entity_poly.entity_id
_entity_poly.type
_entity_poly.pdbx_seq_one_letter_code
_entity_poly.pdbx_strand_id
1 'polypeptide(L)'
;FFFSQSDFLHTFLDQSEHELRKIVDPQRIRETTLLRLQTQLDTALGSSDSVGFMDPYREDLHVDLAKERAYDQLQRIADTKGVVEIAKLRAKQQAERHQQGTREVAMYLLQFDVHVQFPVSLVISKKNILRWQFIHRCLLLFKLLERALTDVWVDQTMSWRRRRDKRPHAAPMERWKMRVHLLRQRMLLLVQQLLAFYTIEIIEPNWHELERKLHEAQSVDQFMKHHFDFLNTCRKECMLTDYRYLECHRKLMNTITAFTESKPRFAEQCEAMQQAVDAW
;
A
#
# COMPACT_ATOMS: atom_id res chain seq x y z
N PHE A 1 -10.83 8.55 6.18
CA PHE A 1 -9.49 7.96 6.46
C PHE A 1 -9.26 6.68 5.66
N PHE A 2 -10.09 5.67 5.79
CA PHE A 2 -9.84 4.33 5.24
C PHE A 2 -9.97 4.20 3.71
N PHE A 3 -10.60 5.15 3.02
CA PHE A 3 -10.69 5.12 1.55
C PHE A 3 -9.48 5.73 0.84
N SER A 4 -8.49 6.18 1.58
CA SER A 4 -7.25 6.78 1.04
C SER A 4 -7.49 7.99 0.10
N GLN A 5 -8.64 8.63 0.20
CA GLN A 5 -8.97 9.84 -0.57
C GLN A 5 -8.69 11.14 0.21
N SER A 6 -8.17 11.03 1.42
CA SER A 6 -7.90 12.18 2.30
C SER A 6 -6.58 12.85 1.94
N ASP A 7 -6.58 14.17 1.89
CA ASP A 7 -5.41 14.99 1.53
C ASP A 7 -4.26 14.84 2.51
N PHE A 8 -4.55 14.55 3.80
CA PHE A 8 -3.53 14.34 4.82
C PHE A 8 -2.57 13.20 4.48
N LEU A 9 -3.03 12.14 3.78
CA LEU A 9 -2.22 10.98 3.49
C LEU A 9 -1.00 11.33 2.64
N HIS A 10 -1.17 12.21 1.65
CA HIS A 10 -0.07 12.64 0.80
C HIS A 10 0.96 13.42 1.60
N THR A 11 0.51 14.41 2.37
CA THR A 11 1.35 15.21 3.27
C THR A 11 2.06 14.34 4.31
N PHE A 12 1.36 13.39 4.91
CA PHE A 12 1.94 12.43 5.86
C PHE A 12 3.04 11.58 5.21
N LEU A 13 2.78 11.02 4.02
CA LEU A 13 3.78 10.20 3.32
C LEU A 13 5.01 11.02 2.91
N ASP A 14 4.87 12.29 2.56
CA ASP A 14 6.00 13.18 2.26
C ASP A 14 6.85 13.47 3.50
N GLN A 15 6.21 13.79 4.62
CA GLN A 15 6.91 14.10 5.86
C GLN A 15 7.56 12.86 6.48
N SER A 16 6.93 11.70 6.34
CA SER A 16 7.38 10.44 6.97
C SER A 16 8.28 9.59 6.08
N GLU A 17 8.57 10.01 4.84
CA GLU A 17 9.32 9.23 3.86
C GLU A 17 10.64 8.67 4.42
N HIS A 18 11.42 9.49 5.14
CA HIS A 18 12.69 9.08 5.72
C HIS A 18 12.53 7.95 6.77
N GLU A 19 11.49 8.00 7.60
CA GLU A 19 11.22 6.96 8.60
C GLU A 19 10.63 5.71 7.95
N LEU A 20 9.76 5.86 6.97
CA LEU A 20 9.10 4.76 6.27
C LEU A 20 10.04 3.98 5.34
N ARG A 21 11.13 4.59 4.86
CA ARG A 21 12.16 3.89 4.07
C ARG A 21 13.11 3.05 4.91
N LYS A 22 13.07 3.17 6.23
CA LYS A 22 13.94 2.36 7.11
C LYS A 22 13.54 0.89 7.08
N ILE A 23 14.56 0.05 7.12
CA ILE A 23 14.39 -1.39 7.29
C ILE A 23 14.14 -1.65 8.77
N VAL A 24 13.00 -2.24 9.07
CA VAL A 24 12.53 -2.53 10.43
C VAL A 24 12.35 -4.03 10.59
N ASP A 25 12.62 -4.51 11.81
CA ASP A 25 12.26 -5.86 12.21
C ASP A 25 10.78 -5.84 12.68
N PRO A 26 9.86 -6.52 11.99
CA PRO A 26 8.44 -6.50 12.34
C PRO A 26 8.13 -7.03 13.75
N GLN A 27 9.05 -7.81 14.32
CA GLN A 27 8.88 -8.37 15.67
C GLN A 27 9.42 -7.45 16.77
N ARG A 28 10.28 -6.46 16.41
CA ARG A 28 10.95 -5.55 17.36
C ARG A 28 10.80 -4.11 16.90
N ILE A 29 9.57 -3.67 16.74
CA ILE A 29 9.29 -2.29 16.37
C ILE A 29 9.61 -1.39 17.57
N ARG A 30 10.43 -0.36 17.34
CA ARG A 30 10.81 0.60 18.38
C ARG A 30 9.68 1.59 18.62
N GLU A 31 9.29 1.76 19.87
CA GLU A 31 8.28 2.77 20.27
C GLU A 31 8.64 4.18 19.80
N THR A 32 9.95 4.51 19.79
CA THR A 32 10.43 5.81 19.30
C THR A 32 10.09 6.04 17.81
N THR A 33 10.06 4.98 17.00
CA THR A 33 9.67 5.07 15.58
C THR A 33 8.17 5.34 15.45
N LEU A 34 7.35 4.64 16.23
CA LEU A 34 5.90 4.85 16.25
C LEU A 34 5.54 6.25 16.73
N LEU A 35 6.18 6.74 17.79
CA LEU A 35 5.97 8.11 18.29
C LEU A 35 6.32 9.17 17.24
N ARG A 36 7.42 9.00 16.50
CA ARG A 36 7.78 9.92 15.41
C ARG A 36 6.75 9.91 14.29
N LEU A 37 6.31 8.71 13.86
CA LEU A 37 5.28 8.57 12.83
C LEU A 37 3.96 9.18 13.29
N GLN A 38 3.59 9.00 14.57
CA GLN A 38 2.39 9.63 15.14
C GLN A 38 2.50 11.16 15.14
N THR A 39 3.62 11.72 15.57
CA THR A 39 3.85 13.19 15.53
C THR A 39 3.75 13.74 14.10
N GLN A 40 4.28 13.01 13.12
CA GLN A 40 4.19 13.40 11.71
C GLN A 40 2.75 13.31 11.19
N LEU A 41 1.98 12.29 11.62
CA LEU A 41 0.57 12.18 11.31
C LEU A 41 -0.22 13.35 11.90
N ASP A 42 -0.01 13.67 13.17
CA ASP A 42 -0.68 14.79 13.85
C ASP A 42 -0.37 16.13 13.16
N THR A 43 0.86 16.31 12.70
CA THR A 43 1.27 17.48 11.92
C THR A 43 0.59 17.53 10.55
N ALA A 44 0.51 16.39 9.86
CA ALA A 44 -0.14 16.30 8.54
C ALA A 44 -1.65 16.54 8.64
N LEU A 45 -2.30 16.00 9.67
CA LEU A 45 -3.70 16.27 9.98
C LEU A 45 -3.94 17.75 10.33
N GLY A 46 -3.00 18.39 11.04
CA GLY A 46 -3.09 19.83 11.36
C GLY A 46 -2.88 20.76 10.17
N SER A 47 -2.07 20.36 9.20
CA SER A 47 -1.83 21.15 7.99
C SER A 47 -2.97 21.05 6.96
N SER A 48 -3.75 19.99 7.00
CA SER A 48 -4.90 19.76 6.12
C SER A 48 -6.11 20.65 6.48
N ASP A 49 -6.12 21.25 7.67
CA ASP A 49 -7.24 22.07 8.18
C ASP A 49 -7.37 23.47 7.52
N SER A 50 -6.75 23.70 6.36
CA SER A 50 -6.83 24.98 5.63
C SER A 50 -8.25 25.43 5.25
N VAL A 51 -9.28 24.63 5.49
CA VAL A 51 -10.70 24.90 5.19
C VAL A 51 -11.54 25.11 6.45
N GLY A 52 -10.95 25.22 7.65
CA GLY A 52 -11.67 25.64 8.87
C GLY A 52 -12.59 24.61 9.50
N PHE A 53 -12.60 23.36 9.03
CA PHE A 53 -13.35 22.26 9.63
C PHE A 53 -12.37 21.35 10.37
N MET A 54 -12.30 21.46 11.69
CA MET A 54 -11.63 20.46 12.52
C MET A 54 -12.41 19.16 12.46
N ASP A 55 -11.79 18.10 11.93
CA ASP A 55 -12.35 16.76 12.01
C ASP A 55 -12.38 16.31 13.48
N PRO A 56 -13.56 16.08 14.07
CA PRO A 56 -13.69 15.71 15.49
C PRO A 56 -13.04 14.35 15.84
N TYR A 57 -12.75 13.53 14.84
CA TYR A 57 -12.15 12.18 15.02
C TYR A 57 -10.65 12.17 14.74
N ARG A 58 -10.02 13.30 14.58
CA ARG A 58 -8.59 13.44 14.30
C ARG A 58 -7.73 12.80 15.38
N GLU A 59 -8.08 13.01 16.65
CA GLU A 59 -7.33 12.48 17.80
C GLU A 59 -7.45 10.96 17.97
N ASP A 60 -8.48 10.37 17.35
CA ASP A 60 -8.73 8.93 17.42
C ASP A 60 -7.90 8.11 16.40
N LEU A 61 -7.18 8.76 15.48
CA LEU A 61 -6.39 8.10 14.45
C LEU A 61 -4.95 7.87 14.91
N HIS A 62 -4.52 6.62 14.91
CA HIS A 62 -3.18 6.22 15.32
C HIS A 62 -2.43 5.49 14.21
N VAL A 63 -1.11 5.73 14.15
CA VAL A 63 -0.21 4.99 13.27
C VAL A 63 0.32 3.75 13.99
N ASP A 64 0.25 2.62 13.32
CA ASP A 64 0.85 1.37 13.77
C ASP A 64 1.63 0.72 12.62
N LEU A 65 2.50 -0.21 12.96
CA LEU A 65 3.23 -1.03 11.99
C LEU A 65 2.84 -2.49 12.16
N ALA A 66 2.23 -3.06 11.14
CA ALA A 66 1.78 -4.43 11.17
C ALA A 66 2.95 -5.42 11.19
N LYS A 67 2.73 -6.60 11.75
CA LYS A 67 3.74 -7.66 11.83
C LYS A 67 4.04 -8.35 10.48
N GLU A 68 3.15 -8.22 9.51
CA GLU A 68 3.23 -8.86 8.20
C GLU A 68 2.69 -7.93 7.11
N ARG A 69 3.11 -8.13 5.87
CA ARG A 69 2.54 -7.42 4.71
C ARG A 69 1.05 -7.75 4.55
N ALA A 70 0.27 -6.82 3.99
CA ALA A 70 -1.18 -6.95 3.84
C ALA A 70 -1.58 -8.25 3.11
N TYR A 71 -0.96 -8.55 1.98
CA TYR A 71 -1.30 -9.73 1.18
C TYR A 71 -0.86 -11.04 1.85
N ASP A 72 0.25 -11.09 2.56
CA ASP A 72 0.71 -12.28 3.28
C ASP A 72 -0.24 -12.60 4.44
N GLN A 73 -0.71 -11.58 5.15
CA GLN A 73 -1.69 -11.71 6.22
C GLN A 73 -3.06 -12.19 5.69
N LEU A 74 -3.55 -11.61 4.58
CA LEU A 74 -4.80 -12.03 3.94
C LEU A 74 -4.72 -13.47 3.42
N GLN A 75 -3.59 -13.84 2.84
CA GLN A 75 -3.36 -15.19 2.35
C GLN A 75 -3.37 -16.21 3.49
N ARG A 76 -2.75 -15.91 4.63
CA ARG A 76 -2.79 -16.76 5.83
C ARG A 76 -4.23 -16.95 6.34
N ILE A 77 -5.04 -15.90 6.32
CA ILE A 77 -6.46 -15.98 6.72
C ILE A 77 -7.28 -16.82 5.73
N ALA A 78 -7.00 -16.72 4.44
CA ALA A 78 -7.65 -17.51 3.41
C ALA A 78 -7.26 -19.00 3.50
N ASP A 79 -5.98 -19.30 3.78
CA ASP A 79 -5.46 -20.67 3.95
C ASP A 79 -6.09 -21.37 5.16
N THR A 80 -6.43 -20.68 6.23
CA THR A 80 -7.12 -21.26 7.39
C THR A 80 -8.57 -21.66 7.10
N LYS A 81 -9.15 -21.19 6.00
CA LYS A 81 -10.54 -21.49 5.61
C LYS A 81 -10.71 -22.59 4.57
N GLY A 82 -9.65 -23.08 3.95
CA GLY A 82 -9.77 -24.10 2.93
C GLY A 82 -8.45 -24.66 2.41
N VAL A 83 -8.35 -25.97 2.45
CA VAL A 83 -7.37 -26.84 1.79
C VAL A 83 -6.07 -27.08 2.56
N VAL A 84 -6.10 -28.12 3.35
CA VAL A 84 -5.05 -28.61 4.26
C VAL A 84 -3.73 -29.00 3.55
N GLU A 85 -3.72 -29.30 2.26
CA GLU A 85 -2.49 -29.74 1.55
C GLU A 85 -1.58 -28.60 1.13
N ILE A 86 -2.14 -27.49 0.69
CA ILE A 86 -1.37 -26.29 0.29
C ILE A 86 -0.79 -25.61 1.53
N ALA A 87 -1.49 -25.67 2.65
CA ALA A 87 -1.02 -25.13 3.93
C ALA A 87 0.26 -25.82 4.44
N LYS A 88 0.42 -27.12 4.22
CA LYS A 88 1.61 -27.88 4.66
C LYS A 88 2.88 -27.54 3.87
N LEU A 89 2.77 -27.32 2.55
CA LEU A 89 3.91 -26.91 1.72
C LEU A 89 4.38 -25.51 2.04
N ARG A 90 3.46 -24.65 2.46
CA ARG A 90 3.74 -23.24 2.81
C ARG A 90 4.20 -23.05 4.23
N ALA A 91 3.71 -23.84 5.18
CA ALA A 91 4.26 -23.84 6.52
C ALA A 91 5.77 -24.13 6.50
N LYS A 92 6.26 -24.98 5.58
CA LYS A 92 7.69 -25.18 5.33
C LYS A 92 8.39 -23.92 4.77
N GLN A 93 7.82 -23.27 3.76
CA GLN A 93 8.41 -22.06 3.18
C GLN A 93 8.34 -20.85 4.14
N GLN A 94 7.31 -20.77 4.98
CA GLN A 94 7.22 -19.75 6.02
C GLN A 94 8.18 -20.02 7.18
N ALA A 95 8.37 -21.27 7.59
CA ALA A 95 9.35 -21.63 8.61
C ALA A 95 10.79 -21.29 8.16
N GLU A 96 11.10 -21.47 6.88
CA GLU A 96 12.38 -21.08 6.29
C GLU A 96 12.56 -19.55 6.25
N ARG A 97 11.48 -18.79 5.99
CA ARG A 97 11.49 -17.31 6.07
C ARG A 97 11.55 -16.78 7.50
N HIS A 98 10.91 -17.44 8.46
CA HIS A 98 10.98 -17.06 9.87
C HIS A 98 12.36 -17.30 10.51
N GLN A 99 13.16 -18.23 9.98
CA GLN A 99 14.55 -18.44 10.42
C GLN A 99 15.52 -17.38 9.89
N GLN A 100 15.22 -16.76 8.77
CA GLN A 100 15.92 -15.57 8.27
C GLN A 100 15.11 -14.35 8.71
N GLY A 101 15.36 -13.79 9.89
CA GLY A 101 14.69 -12.59 10.40
C GLY A 101 14.37 -11.60 9.26
N THR A 102 13.17 -11.64 8.72
CA THR A 102 12.76 -10.89 7.53
C THR A 102 12.68 -9.42 7.91
N ARG A 103 13.78 -8.71 7.67
CA ARG A 103 13.80 -7.26 7.76
C ARG A 103 12.98 -6.70 6.60
N GLU A 104 11.99 -5.91 6.90
CA GLU A 104 11.07 -5.32 5.94
C GLU A 104 11.17 -3.79 5.95
N VAL A 105 10.86 -3.16 4.84
CA VAL A 105 10.76 -1.71 4.78
C VAL A 105 9.48 -1.28 5.51
N ALA A 106 9.59 -0.35 6.46
CA ALA A 106 8.47 0.09 7.30
C ALA A 106 7.25 0.53 6.50
N MET A 107 7.46 1.10 5.32
CA MET A 107 6.42 1.55 4.39
C MET A 107 5.40 0.45 4.04
N TYR A 108 5.82 -0.80 3.86
CA TYR A 108 4.92 -1.92 3.52
C TYR A 108 4.20 -2.51 4.73
N LEU A 109 4.60 -2.11 5.93
CA LEU A 109 4.00 -2.53 7.19
C LEU A 109 3.05 -1.47 7.75
N LEU A 110 2.99 -0.29 7.15
CA LEU A 110 2.18 0.83 7.62
C LEU A 110 0.71 0.45 7.72
N GLN A 111 0.14 0.74 8.88
CA GLN A 111 -1.25 0.50 9.21
C GLN A 111 -1.79 1.68 10.02
N PHE A 112 -3.04 2.04 9.79
CA PHE A 112 -3.74 3.00 10.64
C PHE A 112 -4.72 2.24 11.53
N ASP A 113 -4.79 2.64 12.78
CA ASP A 113 -5.79 2.17 13.74
C ASP A 113 -6.66 3.35 14.19
N VAL A 114 -7.90 3.07 14.54
CA VAL A 114 -8.85 4.09 14.99
C VAL A 114 -9.42 3.66 16.32
N HIS A 115 -9.31 4.55 17.30
CA HIS A 115 -9.94 4.38 18.59
C HIS A 115 -11.40 4.87 18.51
N VAL A 116 -12.33 3.92 18.57
CA VAL A 116 -13.77 4.25 18.50
C VAL A 116 -14.34 4.38 19.91
N GLN A 117 -14.80 5.60 20.24
CA GLN A 117 -15.38 5.89 21.54
C GLN A 117 -16.83 5.42 21.64
N PHE A 118 -17.32 5.26 22.87
CA PHE A 118 -18.72 5.05 23.13
C PHE A 118 -19.52 6.34 22.81
N PRO A 119 -20.71 6.29 22.18
CA PRO A 119 -21.53 5.10 21.86
C PRO A 119 -21.26 4.43 20.51
N VAL A 120 -20.41 5.00 19.64
CA VAL A 120 -20.16 4.49 18.28
C VAL A 120 -19.51 3.09 18.31
N SER A 121 -18.75 2.77 19.36
CA SER A 121 -18.15 1.44 19.57
C SER A 121 -19.17 0.30 19.69
N LEU A 122 -20.44 0.59 19.96
CA LEU A 122 -21.52 -0.40 19.91
C LEU A 122 -21.75 -0.93 18.48
N VAL A 123 -21.64 -0.06 17.49
CA VAL A 123 -21.85 -0.39 16.07
C VAL A 123 -20.56 -0.86 15.41
N ILE A 124 -19.47 -0.12 15.64
CA ILE A 124 -18.15 -0.39 15.04
C ILE A 124 -17.31 -1.23 15.99
N SER A 125 -17.43 -2.55 15.86
CA SER A 125 -16.63 -3.49 16.65
C SER A 125 -15.18 -3.54 16.18
N LYS A 126 -14.25 -3.97 17.04
CA LYS A 126 -12.84 -4.23 16.68
C LYS A 126 -12.67 -5.16 15.47
N LYS A 127 -13.58 -6.12 15.29
CA LYS A 127 -13.59 -7.01 14.11
C LYS A 127 -13.90 -6.26 12.82
N ASN A 128 -14.74 -5.24 12.87
CA ASN A 128 -15.06 -4.40 11.73
C ASN A 128 -13.89 -3.47 11.40
N ILE A 129 -13.22 -2.90 12.41
CA ILE A 129 -12.00 -2.10 12.23
C ILE A 129 -10.92 -2.94 11.53
N LEU A 130 -10.67 -4.17 11.94
CA LEU A 130 -9.71 -5.06 11.26
C LEU A 130 -10.06 -5.30 9.78
N ARG A 131 -11.34 -5.40 9.42
CA ARG A 131 -11.75 -5.54 8.02
C ARG A 131 -11.47 -4.26 7.22
N TRP A 132 -11.74 -3.10 7.81
CA TRP A 132 -11.39 -1.81 7.25
C TRP A 132 -9.87 -1.68 7.02
N GLN A 133 -9.08 -2.05 8.02
CA GLN A 133 -7.62 -2.03 7.94
C GLN A 133 -7.10 -2.89 6.78
N PHE A 134 -7.68 -4.06 6.51
CA PHE A 134 -7.28 -4.88 5.37
C PHE A 134 -7.54 -4.21 4.03
N ILE A 135 -8.74 -3.65 3.84
CA ILE A 135 -9.06 -2.92 2.59
C ILE A 135 -8.12 -1.73 2.45
N HIS A 136 -7.99 -0.93 3.50
CA HIS A 136 -7.14 0.25 3.51
C HIS A 136 -5.67 -0.07 3.20
N ARG A 137 -5.09 -1.10 3.81
CA ARG A 137 -3.70 -1.50 3.56
C ARG A 137 -3.47 -1.92 2.11
N CYS A 138 -4.45 -2.53 1.46
CA CYS A 138 -4.36 -2.83 0.03
C CYS A 138 -4.37 -1.55 -0.82
N LEU A 139 -5.27 -0.61 -0.52
CA LEU A 139 -5.33 0.69 -1.20
C LEU A 139 -4.05 1.50 -0.97
N LEU A 140 -3.57 1.51 0.27
CA LEU A 140 -2.33 2.18 0.64
C LEU A 140 -1.13 1.62 -0.14
N LEU A 141 -1.03 0.29 -0.27
CA LEU A 141 0.02 -0.35 -1.07
C LEU A 141 -0.01 0.11 -2.53
N PHE A 142 -1.19 0.21 -3.14
CA PHE A 142 -1.29 0.73 -4.52
C PHE A 142 -0.81 2.18 -4.61
N LYS A 143 -1.20 3.05 -3.68
CA LYS A 143 -0.71 4.44 -3.64
C LYS A 143 0.79 4.54 -3.43
N LEU A 144 1.35 3.71 -2.56
CA LEU A 144 2.80 3.67 -2.33
C LEU A 144 3.57 3.20 -3.58
N LEU A 145 3.04 2.20 -4.29
CA LEU A 145 3.65 1.73 -5.53
C LEU A 145 3.52 2.75 -6.68
N GLU A 146 2.38 3.43 -6.78
CA GLU A 146 2.20 4.53 -7.73
C GLU A 146 3.24 5.63 -7.51
N ARG A 147 3.42 6.04 -6.26
CA ARG A 147 4.43 7.04 -5.87
C ARG A 147 5.84 6.54 -6.20
N ALA A 148 6.20 5.32 -5.80
CA ALA A 148 7.51 4.75 -6.05
C ALA A 148 7.83 4.65 -7.56
N LEU A 149 6.85 4.29 -8.40
CA LEU A 149 7.00 4.27 -9.86
C LEU A 149 7.16 5.67 -10.46
N THR A 150 6.50 6.68 -9.87
CA THR A 150 6.66 8.08 -10.27
C THR A 150 8.04 8.60 -9.89
N ASP A 151 8.55 8.29 -8.71
CA ASP A 151 9.90 8.63 -8.26
C ASP A 151 10.97 8.01 -9.17
N VAL A 152 10.79 6.75 -9.58
CA VAL A 152 11.68 6.09 -10.56
C VAL A 152 11.73 6.89 -11.86
N TRP A 153 10.60 7.43 -12.33
CA TRP A 153 10.59 8.24 -13.56
C TRP A 153 11.32 9.56 -13.39
N VAL A 154 11.12 10.25 -12.29
CA VAL A 154 11.81 11.52 -11.99
C VAL A 154 13.32 11.31 -11.99
N ASP A 155 13.81 10.31 -11.27
CA ASP A 155 15.23 10.00 -11.16
C ASP A 155 15.84 9.60 -12.52
N GLN A 156 15.15 8.74 -13.26
CA GLN A 156 15.59 8.32 -14.60
C GLN A 156 15.64 9.51 -15.55
N THR A 157 14.63 10.36 -15.56
CA THR A 157 14.57 11.52 -16.44
C THR A 157 15.68 12.51 -16.11
N MET A 158 15.93 12.78 -14.84
CA MET A 158 16.99 13.69 -14.40
C MET A 158 18.38 13.17 -14.73
N SER A 159 18.66 11.89 -14.45
CA SER A 159 19.95 11.27 -14.73
C SER A 159 20.20 11.16 -16.24
N TRP A 160 19.19 10.85 -17.04
CA TRP A 160 19.32 10.70 -18.49
C TRP A 160 19.37 12.03 -19.23
N ARG A 161 18.71 13.07 -18.72
CA ARG A 161 18.78 14.43 -19.29
C ARG A 161 20.17 15.03 -19.17
N ARG A 162 20.88 14.78 -18.07
CA ARG A 162 22.26 15.22 -17.85
C ARG A 162 23.25 14.58 -18.83
N ARG A 163 22.95 13.37 -19.34
CA ARG A 163 23.82 12.54 -20.17
C ARG A 163 23.31 12.37 -21.60
N ARG A 164 22.70 13.39 -22.15
CA ARG A 164 22.26 13.38 -23.56
C ARG A 164 23.45 13.51 -24.47
N ASP A 165 24.14 12.41 -24.72
CA ASP A 165 25.31 12.34 -25.59
C ASP A 165 24.87 12.18 -27.05
N LYS A 166 25.47 12.98 -27.92
CA LYS A 166 25.19 13.00 -29.38
C LYS A 166 25.99 11.95 -30.14
N ARG A 167 26.59 10.96 -29.48
CA ARG A 167 27.50 9.99 -30.12
C ARG A 167 26.73 8.92 -30.89
N PRO A 168 27.28 8.43 -32.03
CA PRO A 168 26.59 7.47 -32.91
C PRO A 168 26.37 6.08 -32.30
N HIS A 169 27.06 5.72 -31.22
CA HIS A 169 26.92 4.43 -30.52
C HIS A 169 25.84 4.42 -29.42
N ALA A 170 25.11 5.52 -29.24
CA ALA A 170 24.06 5.64 -28.22
C ALA A 170 22.76 4.86 -28.52
N ALA A 171 22.58 4.36 -29.76
CA ALA A 171 21.33 3.73 -30.20
C ALA A 171 20.90 2.47 -29.41
N PRO A 172 21.78 1.54 -28.98
CA PRO A 172 21.37 0.39 -28.13
C PRO A 172 20.95 0.83 -26.75
N MET A 173 21.65 1.80 -26.15
CA MET A 173 21.33 2.38 -24.85
C MET A 173 19.98 3.08 -24.87
N GLU A 174 19.71 3.90 -25.88
CA GLU A 174 18.43 4.59 -26.02
C GLU A 174 17.27 3.59 -26.17
N ARG A 175 17.44 2.51 -26.93
CA ARG A 175 16.45 1.44 -27.05
C ARG A 175 16.19 0.74 -25.72
N TRP A 176 17.23 0.49 -24.92
CA TRP A 176 17.10 -0.10 -23.59
C TRP A 176 16.36 0.84 -22.65
N LYS A 177 16.71 2.12 -22.58
CA LYS A 177 16.02 3.14 -21.81
C LYS A 177 14.53 3.20 -22.15
N MET A 178 14.20 3.22 -23.43
CA MET A 178 12.81 3.23 -23.90
C MET A 178 12.03 1.99 -23.45
N ARG A 179 12.65 0.80 -23.45
CA ARG A 179 12.02 -0.42 -22.93
C ARG A 179 11.74 -0.35 -21.43
N VAL A 180 12.68 0.17 -20.65
CA VAL A 180 12.51 0.37 -19.21
C VAL A 180 11.38 1.38 -18.92
N HIS A 181 11.34 2.49 -19.66
CA HIS A 181 10.25 3.45 -19.55
C HIS A 181 8.89 2.85 -19.89
N LEU A 182 8.81 2.09 -20.98
CA LEU A 182 7.56 1.44 -21.39
C LEU A 182 7.08 0.44 -20.34
N LEU A 183 8.00 -0.35 -19.77
CA LEU A 183 7.69 -1.30 -18.72
C LEU A 183 7.17 -0.58 -17.46
N ARG A 184 7.87 0.48 -17.01
CA ARG A 184 7.44 1.31 -15.90
C ARG A 184 6.04 1.90 -16.13
N GLN A 185 5.79 2.42 -17.35
CA GLN A 185 4.50 3.03 -17.69
C GLN A 185 3.36 2.00 -17.66
N ARG A 186 3.61 0.77 -18.12
CA ARG A 186 2.62 -0.31 -18.05
C ARG A 186 2.32 -0.72 -16.59
N MET A 187 3.35 -0.78 -15.75
CA MET A 187 3.18 -1.05 -14.31
C MET A 187 2.38 0.07 -13.63
N LEU A 188 2.70 1.33 -13.92
CA LEU A 188 1.99 2.48 -13.37
C LEU A 188 0.51 2.46 -13.79
N LEU A 189 0.22 2.26 -15.07
CA LEU A 189 -1.15 2.17 -15.56
C LEU A 189 -1.93 1.04 -14.88
N LEU A 190 -1.32 -0.13 -14.71
CA LEU A 190 -1.95 -1.25 -14.00
C LEU A 190 -2.31 -0.89 -12.56
N VAL A 191 -1.37 -0.28 -11.82
CA VAL A 191 -1.59 0.13 -10.42
C VAL A 191 -2.70 1.18 -10.32
N GLN A 192 -2.69 2.18 -11.20
CA GLN A 192 -3.73 3.22 -11.26
C GLN A 192 -5.10 2.66 -11.60
N GLN A 193 -5.17 1.74 -12.55
CA GLN A 193 -6.44 1.09 -12.90
C GLN A 193 -6.98 0.21 -11.76
N LEU A 194 -6.11 -0.52 -11.06
CA LEU A 194 -6.53 -1.30 -9.90
C LEU A 194 -7.01 -0.40 -8.75
N LEU A 195 -6.31 0.71 -8.51
CA LEU A 195 -6.72 1.68 -7.50
C LEU A 195 -8.09 2.29 -7.84
N ALA A 196 -8.28 2.75 -9.08
CA ALA A 196 -9.54 3.30 -9.55
C ALA A 196 -10.67 2.25 -9.49
N PHE A 197 -10.42 1.02 -9.91
CA PHE A 197 -11.39 -0.07 -9.82
C PHE A 197 -11.85 -0.33 -8.37
N TYR A 198 -10.91 -0.37 -7.41
CA TYR A 198 -11.27 -0.61 -6.02
C TYR A 198 -12.02 0.58 -5.40
N THR A 199 -11.59 1.81 -5.70
CA THR A 199 -12.21 3.01 -5.10
C THR A 199 -13.53 3.38 -5.76
N ILE A 200 -13.54 3.55 -7.09
CA ILE A 200 -14.68 4.11 -7.83
C ILE A 200 -15.72 3.05 -8.18
N GLU A 201 -15.28 1.85 -8.62
CA GLU A 201 -16.21 0.82 -9.10
C GLU A 201 -16.77 -0.06 -7.98
N ILE A 202 -16.04 -0.22 -6.86
CA ILE A 202 -16.45 -1.11 -5.78
C ILE A 202 -16.84 -0.33 -4.52
N ILE A 203 -15.91 0.45 -3.96
CA ILE A 203 -16.12 1.03 -2.63
C ILE A 203 -17.18 2.11 -2.67
N GLU A 204 -17.12 3.02 -3.62
CA GLU A 204 -18.01 4.17 -3.71
C GLU A 204 -19.49 3.77 -3.92
N PRO A 205 -19.85 2.88 -4.86
CA PRO A 205 -21.23 2.45 -5.01
C PRO A 205 -21.78 1.70 -3.78
N ASN A 206 -20.94 0.82 -3.20
CA ASN A 206 -21.32 0.09 -1.99
C ASN A 206 -21.48 1.04 -0.79
N TRP A 207 -20.68 2.12 -0.73
CA TRP A 207 -20.81 3.14 0.30
C TRP A 207 -22.15 3.91 0.17
N HIS A 208 -22.53 4.34 -1.02
CA HIS A 208 -23.81 5.01 -1.24
C HIS A 208 -24.99 4.08 -0.90
N GLU A 209 -24.89 2.80 -1.22
CA GLU A 209 -25.91 1.82 -0.83
C GLU A 209 -25.97 1.62 0.68
N LEU A 210 -24.83 1.62 1.36
CA LEU A 210 -24.79 1.59 2.81
C LEU A 210 -25.45 2.84 3.40
N GLU A 211 -25.10 4.02 2.93
CA GLU A 211 -25.63 5.29 3.39
C GLU A 211 -27.16 5.32 3.27
N ARG A 212 -27.72 4.90 2.12
CA ARG A 212 -29.17 4.76 1.93
C ARG A 212 -29.79 3.82 2.97
N LYS A 213 -29.22 2.64 3.18
CA LYS A 213 -29.71 1.66 4.16
C LYS A 213 -29.60 2.16 5.60
N LEU A 214 -28.60 2.95 5.92
CA LEU A 214 -28.44 3.51 7.26
C LEU A 214 -29.50 4.58 7.53
N HIS A 215 -29.91 5.37 6.54
CA HIS A 215 -31.02 6.32 6.69
C HIS A 215 -32.39 5.62 6.91
N GLU A 216 -32.57 4.42 6.37
CA GLU A 216 -33.78 3.62 6.54
C GLU A 216 -33.80 2.78 7.84
N ALA A 217 -32.67 2.62 8.48
CA ALA A 217 -32.50 1.73 9.64
C ALA A 217 -33.18 2.31 10.89
N GLN A 218 -34.00 1.49 11.54
CA GLN A 218 -34.75 1.86 12.75
C GLN A 218 -34.16 1.29 14.05
N SER A 219 -33.19 0.38 13.95
CA SER A 219 -32.58 -0.26 15.11
C SER A 219 -31.06 -0.35 14.98
N VAL A 220 -30.37 -0.38 16.13
CA VAL A 220 -28.91 -0.53 16.20
C VAL A 220 -28.46 -1.86 15.57
N ASP A 221 -29.23 -2.93 15.72
CA ASP A 221 -28.91 -4.22 15.11
C ASP A 221 -28.94 -4.17 13.57
N GLN A 222 -29.86 -3.40 13.00
CA GLN A 222 -29.90 -3.18 11.55
C GLN A 222 -28.67 -2.40 11.08
N PHE A 223 -28.25 -1.36 11.80
CA PHE A 223 -27.00 -0.64 11.55
C PHE A 223 -25.79 -1.58 11.54
N MET A 224 -25.65 -2.37 12.59
CA MET A 224 -24.56 -3.34 12.72
C MET A 224 -24.55 -4.32 11.55
N LYS A 225 -25.71 -4.83 11.15
CA LYS A 225 -25.86 -5.78 10.05
C LYS A 225 -25.47 -5.12 8.70
N HIS A 226 -26.03 -3.95 8.40
CA HIS A 226 -25.72 -3.25 7.14
C HIS A 226 -24.25 -2.88 7.01
N HIS A 227 -23.63 -2.39 8.09
CA HIS A 227 -22.20 -2.12 8.12
C HIS A 227 -21.34 -3.39 7.93
N PHE A 228 -21.74 -4.48 8.56
CA PHE A 228 -21.06 -5.76 8.41
C PHE A 228 -21.16 -6.30 6.97
N ASP A 229 -22.37 -6.25 6.37
CA ASP A 229 -22.64 -6.70 5.02
C ASP A 229 -21.85 -5.87 4.00
N PHE A 230 -21.81 -4.54 4.16
CA PHE A 230 -21.00 -3.63 3.36
C PHE A 230 -19.52 -4.05 3.34
N LEU A 231 -18.91 -4.24 4.51
CA LEU A 231 -17.50 -4.63 4.60
C LEU A 231 -17.21 -6.00 3.96
N ASN A 232 -18.13 -6.95 4.11
CA ASN A 232 -17.99 -8.25 3.48
C ASN A 232 -18.13 -8.17 1.95
N THR A 233 -19.08 -7.36 1.46
CA THR A 233 -19.27 -7.13 0.03
C THR A 233 -18.04 -6.48 -0.59
N CYS A 234 -17.57 -5.36 -0.02
CA CYS A 234 -16.34 -4.70 -0.50
C CYS A 234 -15.15 -5.66 -0.52
N ARG A 235 -14.94 -6.44 0.56
CA ARG A 235 -13.83 -7.39 0.62
C ARG A 235 -13.95 -8.51 -0.42
N LYS A 236 -15.16 -8.97 -0.72
CA LYS A 236 -15.42 -10.00 -1.73
C LYS A 236 -15.21 -9.46 -3.15
N GLU A 237 -15.75 -8.30 -3.45
CA GLU A 237 -15.66 -7.66 -4.75
C GLU A 237 -14.24 -7.15 -5.06
N CYS A 238 -13.50 -6.67 -4.04
CA CYS A 238 -12.06 -6.39 -4.14
C CYS A 238 -11.20 -7.67 -4.28
N MET A 239 -11.82 -8.85 -4.45
CA MET A 239 -11.13 -10.14 -4.62
C MET A 239 -10.17 -10.50 -3.46
N LEU A 240 -10.38 -9.93 -2.27
CA LEU A 240 -9.54 -10.15 -1.09
C LEU A 240 -9.93 -11.42 -0.30
N THR A 241 -10.88 -12.21 -0.79
CA THR A 241 -11.35 -13.45 -0.16
C THR A 241 -10.92 -14.70 -0.89
N ASP A 242 -10.63 -14.60 -2.18
CA ASP A 242 -10.24 -15.75 -3.01
C ASP A 242 -8.70 -15.87 -3.06
N TYR A 243 -8.23 -17.04 -2.67
CA TYR A 243 -6.81 -17.37 -2.61
C TYR A 243 -6.08 -17.19 -3.97
N ARG A 244 -6.70 -17.59 -5.07
CA ARG A 244 -6.08 -17.55 -6.42
C ARG A 244 -5.82 -16.10 -6.84
N TYR A 245 -6.79 -15.22 -6.62
CA TYR A 245 -6.63 -13.79 -6.91
C TYR A 245 -5.61 -13.12 -6.00
N LEU A 246 -5.64 -13.44 -4.69
CA LEU A 246 -4.66 -12.93 -3.74
C LEU A 246 -3.23 -13.32 -4.13
N GLU A 247 -2.99 -14.56 -4.58
CA GLU A 247 -1.69 -15.01 -5.03
C GLU A 247 -1.22 -14.28 -6.29
N CYS A 248 -2.11 -14.05 -7.27
CA CYS A 248 -1.80 -13.25 -8.45
C CYS A 248 -1.45 -11.81 -8.08
N HIS A 249 -2.27 -11.16 -7.25
CA HIS A 249 -2.02 -9.80 -6.78
C HIS A 249 -0.71 -9.70 -6.02
N ARG A 250 -0.44 -10.62 -5.11
CA ARG A 250 0.83 -10.68 -4.36
C ARG A 250 2.04 -10.76 -5.30
N LYS A 251 2.01 -11.65 -6.30
CA LYS A 251 3.08 -11.78 -7.28
C LYS A 251 3.28 -10.52 -8.08
N LEU A 252 2.20 -9.90 -8.56
CA LEU A 252 2.25 -8.64 -9.30
C LEU A 252 2.86 -7.52 -8.46
N MET A 253 2.35 -7.31 -7.24
CA MET A 253 2.85 -6.26 -6.34
C MET A 253 4.32 -6.47 -5.97
N ASN A 254 4.72 -7.71 -5.67
CA ASN A 254 6.13 -8.04 -5.39
C ASN A 254 7.03 -7.79 -6.60
N THR A 255 6.57 -8.05 -7.82
CA THR A 255 7.33 -7.78 -9.05
C THR A 255 7.52 -6.27 -9.24
N ILE A 256 6.47 -5.47 -9.02
CA ILE A 256 6.53 -4.01 -9.10
C ILE A 256 7.46 -3.45 -8.02
N THR A 257 7.35 -3.97 -6.79
CA THR A 257 8.24 -3.59 -5.68
C THR A 257 9.70 -3.88 -6.02
N ALA A 258 10.02 -5.08 -6.51
CA ALA A 258 11.37 -5.45 -6.92
C ALA A 258 11.90 -4.55 -8.05
N PHE A 259 11.03 -4.13 -8.99
CA PHE A 259 11.39 -3.17 -10.02
C PHE A 259 11.73 -1.79 -9.43
N THR A 260 10.94 -1.28 -8.49
CA THR A 260 11.20 0.03 -7.85
C THR A 260 12.44 0.00 -6.96
N GLU A 261 12.71 -1.11 -6.26
CA GLU A 261 13.90 -1.31 -5.43
C GLU A 261 15.19 -1.48 -6.25
N SER A 262 15.10 -1.87 -7.53
CA SER A 262 16.26 -1.98 -8.41
C SER A 262 16.76 -0.65 -9.00
N LYS A 263 16.21 0.48 -8.57
CA LYS A 263 16.61 1.85 -8.91
C LYS A 263 18.14 2.09 -8.95
N PRO A 264 18.92 1.79 -7.89
CA PRO A 264 20.36 2.02 -7.89
C PRO A 264 21.08 1.15 -8.93
N ARG A 265 20.65 -0.08 -9.14
CA ARG A 265 21.21 -1.00 -10.14
C ARG A 265 21.03 -0.48 -11.57
N PHE A 266 19.92 0.19 -11.88
CA PHE A 266 19.73 0.81 -13.18
C PHE A 266 20.71 1.94 -13.43
N ALA A 267 21.01 2.76 -12.43
CA ALA A 267 22.00 3.82 -12.53
C ALA A 267 23.42 3.25 -12.77
N GLU A 268 23.81 2.27 -11.97
CA GLU A 268 25.09 1.56 -12.08
C GLU A 268 25.26 0.87 -13.45
N GLN A 269 24.22 0.18 -13.94
CA GLN A 269 24.23 -0.44 -15.26
C GLN A 269 24.38 0.59 -16.38
N CYS A 270 23.68 1.71 -16.26
CA CYS A 270 23.85 2.81 -17.22
C CYS A 270 25.28 3.37 -17.22
N GLU A 271 25.90 3.50 -16.05
CA GLU A 271 27.28 3.96 -15.90
C GLU A 271 28.28 2.95 -16.47
N ALA A 272 28.11 1.68 -16.14
CA ALA A 272 28.97 0.62 -16.67
C ALA A 272 28.89 0.50 -18.20
N MET A 273 27.68 0.56 -18.76
CA MET A 273 27.48 0.57 -20.20
C MET A 273 28.08 1.81 -20.87
N GLN A 274 27.98 2.99 -20.21
CA GLN A 274 28.58 4.21 -20.71
C GLN A 274 30.10 4.13 -20.70
N GLN A 275 30.70 3.64 -19.62
CA GLN A 275 32.16 3.43 -19.53
C GLN A 275 32.66 2.43 -20.60
N ALA A 276 31.91 1.37 -20.85
CA ALA A 276 32.22 0.41 -21.91
C ALA A 276 32.16 1.03 -23.31
N VAL A 277 31.22 1.96 -23.55
CA VAL A 277 31.12 2.70 -24.81
C VAL A 277 32.23 3.76 -24.94
N ASP A 278 32.64 4.37 -23.83
CA ASP A 278 33.69 5.38 -23.82
C ASP A 278 35.12 4.76 -23.96
N ALA A 279 35.25 3.46 -23.67
CA ALA A 279 36.48 2.70 -23.79
C ALA A 279 36.72 2.13 -25.22
N TRP A 280 35.75 2.24 -26.13
CA TRP A 280 35.80 1.84 -27.54
C TRP A 280 35.97 3.08 -28.43
#